data_87eeb4f5ba087d41bffde382cfd57331
#
_entry.id   87eeb4f5ba087d41bffde382cfd57331
#
_cell.length_a   1.000
_cell.length_b   1.000
_cell.length_c   1.000
_cell.angle_alpha   90.00
_cell.angle_beta   90.00
_cell.angle_gamma   90.00
#
_symmetry.space_group_name_H-M   'P 1'
#
loop_
_entity.id
_entity.type
_entity.pdbx_description
1 polymer ?
#
loop_
_entity_poly.entity_id
_entity_poly.type
_entity_poly.pdbx_seq_one_letter_code
_entity_poly.pdbx_strand_id
1 'polypeptide(L)'
;WIQTILSEFMPGTVSDATEEERRLMLEMFQYTVWPTNSTKDPHDYSDLEGDMASIRENPVMCQEICDILQYNLDHLDFVDENVDLGFTCPLDLHCHYTKDQILVALGHPERAKSMRQGVLYLKDRNLDFFINTLNKADKDYSPTTMYADYSINEHLFHWQSQSTTSEASNTGQRYIHHKEMGSQILLFVREYNKDQTGTAPFVYLGKAEYVSHQGSSPMNIIWHLERPIPAKFIRQTGKLLAQ
;
A
#
# COMPACT_ATOMS: atom_id res chain seq x y z
N TRP A 1 -0.55 1.58 -14.77
CA TRP A 1 -1.20 0.37 -14.28
C TRP A 1 -2.47 0.03 -15.05
N ILE A 2 -3.50 0.88 -15.07
CA ILE A 2 -4.79 0.64 -15.77
C ILE A 2 -4.55 0.35 -17.26
N GLN A 3 -3.73 1.14 -17.94
CA GLN A 3 -3.43 0.96 -19.36
C GLN A 3 -2.74 -0.37 -19.64
N THR A 4 -1.86 -0.81 -18.75
CA THR A 4 -1.19 -2.11 -18.86
C THR A 4 -2.17 -3.27 -18.74
N ILE A 5 -3.10 -3.20 -17.77
CA ILE A 5 -4.14 -4.24 -17.64
C ILE A 5 -5.10 -4.21 -18.85
N LEU A 6 -5.49 -3.02 -19.32
CA LEU A 6 -6.31 -2.91 -20.55
C LEU A 6 -5.63 -3.54 -21.77
N SER A 7 -4.32 -3.38 -21.92
CA SER A 7 -3.60 -3.98 -23.05
C SER A 7 -3.63 -5.52 -23.07
N GLU A 8 -3.92 -6.14 -21.92
CA GLU A 8 -4.08 -7.59 -21.81
C GLU A 8 -5.40 -8.10 -22.41
N PHE A 9 -6.45 -7.29 -22.35
CA PHE A 9 -7.81 -7.69 -22.70
C PHE A 9 -8.39 -6.95 -23.91
N MET A 10 -7.88 -5.76 -24.24
CA MET A 10 -8.40 -4.90 -25.30
C MET A 10 -7.42 -4.81 -26.48
N PRO A 11 -7.73 -5.43 -27.62
CA PRO A 11 -6.87 -5.38 -28.81
C PRO A 11 -6.61 -3.94 -29.26
N GLY A 12 -5.34 -3.63 -29.57
CA GLY A 12 -4.92 -2.30 -30.02
C GLY A 12 -4.53 -1.33 -28.91
N THR A 13 -4.74 -1.67 -27.64
CA THR A 13 -4.19 -0.92 -26.52
C THR A 13 -2.71 -1.25 -26.36
N VAL A 14 -1.87 -0.21 -26.21
CA VAL A 14 -0.42 -0.34 -26.03
C VAL A 14 -0.05 0.04 -24.61
N SER A 15 0.89 -0.70 -24.02
CA SER A 15 1.49 -0.41 -22.73
C SER A 15 2.99 -0.17 -22.89
N ASP A 16 3.53 0.82 -22.21
CA ASP A 16 4.97 1.09 -22.15
C ASP A 16 5.69 0.34 -21.01
N ALA A 17 4.94 -0.46 -20.24
CA ALA A 17 5.48 -1.24 -19.13
C ALA A 17 6.47 -2.31 -19.63
N THR A 18 7.56 -2.48 -18.91
CA THR A 18 8.49 -3.60 -19.10
C THR A 18 7.78 -4.94 -18.81
N GLU A 19 8.34 -6.06 -19.26
CA GLU A 19 7.77 -7.38 -19.02
C GLU A 19 7.67 -7.70 -17.51
N GLU A 20 8.63 -7.26 -16.73
CA GLU A 20 8.62 -7.43 -15.27
C GLU A 20 7.51 -6.60 -14.60
N GLU A 21 7.37 -5.33 -14.99
CA GLU A 21 6.29 -4.46 -14.50
C GLU A 21 4.92 -5.03 -14.90
N ARG A 22 4.76 -5.42 -16.17
CA ARG A 22 3.53 -6.02 -16.66
C ARG A 22 3.15 -7.26 -15.82
N ARG A 23 4.10 -8.16 -15.60
CA ARG A 23 3.87 -9.36 -14.77
C ARG A 23 3.42 -9.00 -13.36
N LEU A 24 4.12 -8.07 -12.67
CA LEU A 24 3.74 -7.62 -11.33
C LEU A 24 2.35 -6.96 -11.31
N MET A 25 2.03 -6.13 -12.30
CA MET A 25 0.71 -5.50 -12.42
C MET A 25 -0.40 -6.52 -12.61
N LEU A 26 -0.19 -7.55 -13.43
CA LEU A 26 -1.16 -8.63 -13.62
C LEU A 26 -1.30 -9.50 -12.36
N GLU A 27 -0.21 -9.78 -11.64
CA GLU A 27 -0.26 -10.45 -10.34
C GLU A 27 -1.03 -9.61 -9.29
N MET A 28 -0.88 -8.27 -9.28
CA MET A 28 -1.69 -7.39 -8.45
C MET A 28 -3.16 -7.41 -8.87
N PHE A 29 -3.44 -7.52 -10.17
CA PHE A 29 -4.79 -7.58 -10.70
C PHE A 29 -5.51 -8.89 -10.33
N GLN A 30 -4.82 -10.03 -10.23
CA GLN A 30 -5.40 -11.26 -9.69
C GLN A 30 -6.08 -11.01 -8.33
N TYR A 31 -5.46 -10.23 -7.41
CA TYR A 31 -6.03 -9.91 -6.10
C TYR A 31 -7.21 -8.93 -6.13
N THR A 32 -7.43 -8.25 -7.26
CA THR A 32 -8.63 -7.46 -7.50
C THR A 32 -9.80 -8.35 -7.90
N VAL A 33 -9.55 -9.30 -8.80
CA VAL A 33 -10.58 -10.21 -9.34
C VAL A 33 -10.91 -11.33 -8.35
N TRP A 34 -9.90 -11.89 -7.70
CA TRP A 34 -10.02 -12.98 -6.73
C TRP A 34 -9.50 -12.54 -5.34
N PRO A 35 -10.30 -11.78 -4.55
CA PRO A 35 -9.84 -11.30 -3.24
C PRO A 35 -9.67 -12.43 -2.24
N THR A 36 -8.67 -12.33 -1.36
CA THR A 36 -8.25 -13.36 -0.39
C THR A 36 -9.26 -13.67 0.73
N ASN A 37 -10.46 -13.11 0.67
CA ASN A 37 -11.46 -13.19 1.75
C ASN A 37 -12.17 -14.56 1.88
N SER A 38 -11.96 -15.49 0.96
CA SER A 38 -12.57 -16.82 1.02
C SER A 38 -11.65 -17.80 1.75
N THR A 39 -12.05 -18.20 2.96
CA THR A 39 -11.36 -19.26 3.72
C THR A 39 -11.73 -20.67 3.29
N LYS A 40 -12.82 -20.84 2.50
CA LYS A 40 -13.36 -22.15 2.12
C LYS A 40 -12.78 -22.70 0.83
N ASP A 41 -12.39 -21.82 -0.08
CA ASP A 41 -11.82 -22.19 -1.37
C ASP A 41 -10.81 -21.07 -1.79
N PRO A 42 -9.58 -21.12 -1.26
CA PRO A 42 -8.59 -20.11 -1.58
C PRO A 42 -8.18 -20.24 -3.05
N HIS A 43 -8.22 -19.12 -3.77
CA HIS A 43 -7.72 -19.05 -5.14
C HIS A 43 -6.23 -19.40 -5.20
N ASP A 44 -5.84 -20.18 -6.23
CA ASP A 44 -4.44 -20.48 -6.52
C ASP A 44 -3.84 -19.39 -7.42
N TYR A 45 -3.09 -18.48 -6.83
CA TYR A 45 -2.43 -17.38 -7.56
C TYR A 45 -1.15 -17.78 -8.30
N SER A 46 -0.81 -19.06 -8.37
CA SER A 46 0.41 -19.52 -9.05
C SER A 46 0.30 -19.59 -10.58
N ASP A 47 -0.93 -19.65 -11.11
CA ASP A 47 -1.22 -19.73 -12.54
C ASP A 47 -1.75 -18.40 -13.10
N LEU A 48 -0.86 -17.41 -13.21
CA LEU A 48 -1.21 -16.09 -13.75
C LEU A 48 -1.78 -16.16 -15.16
N GLU A 49 -1.17 -16.98 -16.03
CA GLU A 49 -1.59 -17.07 -17.45
C GLU A 49 -2.95 -17.75 -17.59
N GLY A 50 -3.20 -18.82 -16.81
CA GLY A 50 -4.51 -19.48 -16.74
C GLY A 50 -5.61 -18.55 -16.23
N ASP A 51 -5.32 -17.72 -15.22
CA ASP A 51 -6.25 -16.72 -14.72
C ASP A 51 -6.59 -15.67 -15.79
N MET A 52 -5.60 -15.11 -16.46
CA MET A 52 -5.84 -14.14 -17.54
C MET A 52 -6.58 -14.77 -18.71
N ALA A 53 -6.27 -16.03 -19.06
CA ALA A 53 -7.00 -16.79 -20.08
C ALA A 53 -8.46 -17.00 -19.70
N SER A 54 -8.76 -17.33 -18.44
CA SER A 54 -10.13 -17.53 -17.96
C SER A 54 -11.00 -16.28 -18.09
N ILE A 55 -10.42 -15.10 -17.91
CA ILE A 55 -11.11 -13.82 -18.14
C ILE A 55 -11.36 -13.62 -19.63
N ARG A 56 -10.34 -13.84 -20.50
CA ARG A 56 -10.47 -13.70 -21.96
C ARG A 56 -11.51 -14.65 -22.56
N GLU A 57 -11.64 -15.86 -22.02
CA GLU A 57 -12.63 -16.85 -22.43
C GLU A 57 -14.06 -16.55 -22.00
N ASN A 58 -14.26 -15.58 -21.09
CA ASN A 58 -15.56 -15.09 -20.68
C ASN A 58 -15.82 -13.69 -21.27
N PRO A 59 -16.49 -13.56 -22.44
CA PRO A 59 -16.62 -12.28 -23.13
C PRO A 59 -17.37 -11.22 -22.31
N VAL A 60 -18.33 -11.63 -21.48
CA VAL A 60 -19.11 -10.71 -20.64
C VAL A 60 -18.21 -10.14 -19.54
N MET A 61 -17.50 -10.97 -18.82
CA MET A 61 -16.58 -10.56 -17.76
C MET A 61 -15.44 -9.70 -18.32
N CYS A 62 -14.88 -10.09 -19.44
CA CYS A 62 -13.82 -9.36 -20.13
C CYS A 62 -14.28 -7.95 -20.51
N GLN A 63 -15.48 -7.82 -21.09
CA GLN A 63 -16.05 -6.52 -21.49
C GLN A 63 -16.31 -5.63 -20.25
N GLU A 64 -16.93 -6.15 -19.20
CA GLU A 64 -17.18 -5.40 -17.95
C GLU A 64 -15.89 -4.90 -17.32
N ILE A 65 -14.84 -5.72 -17.29
CA ILE A 65 -13.52 -5.32 -16.78
C ILE A 65 -12.94 -4.20 -17.63
N CYS A 66 -12.98 -4.34 -18.98
CA CYS A 66 -12.48 -3.29 -19.88
C CYS A 66 -13.25 -1.99 -19.72
N ASP A 67 -14.57 -2.03 -19.61
CA ASP A 67 -15.41 -0.84 -19.45
C ASP A 67 -15.11 -0.11 -18.13
N ILE A 68 -14.95 -0.84 -17.03
CA ILE A 68 -14.57 -0.27 -15.72
C ILE A 68 -13.17 0.35 -15.78
N LEU A 69 -12.21 -0.35 -16.37
CA LEU A 69 -10.84 0.15 -16.48
C LEU A 69 -10.75 1.36 -17.40
N GLN A 70 -11.45 1.36 -18.54
CA GLN A 70 -11.50 2.49 -19.46
C GLN A 70 -12.17 3.70 -18.80
N TYR A 71 -13.31 3.49 -18.11
CA TYR A 71 -13.95 4.55 -17.36
C TYR A 71 -13.00 5.20 -16.33
N ASN A 72 -12.27 4.38 -15.56
CA ASN A 72 -11.30 4.90 -14.59
C ASN A 72 -10.15 5.63 -15.27
N LEU A 73 -9.64 5.13 -16.40
CA LEU A 73 -8.57 5.79 -17.16
C LEU A 73 -9.00 7.17 -17.67
N ASP A 74 -10.23 7.29 -18.18
CA ASP A 74 -10.79 8.54 -18.70
C ASP A 74 -11.08 9.59 -17.59
N HIS A 75 -11.13 9.16 -16.33
CA HIS A 75 -11.43 10.00 -15.16
C HIS A 75 -10.25 10.14 -14.20
N LEU A 76 -9.02 9.84 -14.64
CA LEU A 76 -7.82 10.11 -13.86
C LEU A 76 -7.56 11.63 -13.79
N ASP A 77 -7.59 12.18 -12.58
CA ASP A 77 -7.36 13.61 -12.32
C ASP A 77 -5.91 13.94 -11.96
N PHE A 78 -4.99 12.97 -12.04
CA PHE A 78 -3.60 13.14 -11.63
C PHE A 78 -2.66 12.43 -12.60
N VAL A 79 -1.41 12.89 -12.63
CA VAL A 79 -0.33 12.25 -13.38
C VAL A 79 0.25 11.15 -12.50
N ASP A 80 0.35 9.94 -13.06
CA ASP A 80 1.01 8.82 -12.40
C ASP A 80 2.48 9.20 -12.12
N GLU A 81 2.89 9.05 -10.88
CA GLU A 81 4.27 9.31 -10.45
C GLU A 81 4.82 8.07 -9.75
N ASN A 82 5.71 7.38 -10.44
CA ASN A 82 6.43 6.24 -9.87
C ASN A 82 7.53 6.73 -8.92
N VAL A 83 7.70 6.03 -7.81
CA VAL A 83 8.76 6.30 -6.83
C VAL A 83 9.91 5.34 -7.09
N ASP A 84 11.08 5.87 -7.45
CA ASP A 84 12.28 5.05 -7.65
C ASP A 84 12.71 4.41 -6.32
N LEU A 85 12.59 3.09 -6.23
CA LEU A 85 12.99 2.27 -5.08
C LEU A 85 14.32 1.52 -5.33
N GLY A 86 14.92 1.68 -6.51
CA GLY A 86 16.10 0.93 -6.92
C GLY A 86 15.80 -0.50 -7.38
N PHE A 87 14.52 -0.84 -7.54
CA PHE A 87 14.04 -2.09 -8.11
C PHE A 87 12.66 -1.88 -8.75
N THR A 88 12.25 -2.80 -9.62
CA THR A 88 10.95 -2.74 -10.31
C THR A 88 9.80 -2.82 -9.29
N CYS A 89 9.01 -1.75 -9.22
CA CYS A 89 7.87 -1.65 -8.31
C CYS A 89 6.77 -0.80 -8.96
N PRO A 90 5.64 -1.39 -9.38
CA PRO A 90 4.58 -0.69 -10.10
C PRO A 90 3.59 0.02 -9.17
N LEU A 91 4.09 0.69 -8.13
CA LEU A 91 3.28 1.50 -7.23
C LEU A 91 3.43 2.98 -7.57
N ASP A 92 2.33 3.59 -7.98
CA ASP A 92 2.25 5.03 -8.23
C ASP A 92 1.85 5.79 -6.99
N LEU A 93 2.44 6.96 -6.82
CA LEU A 93 2.22 7.81 -5.66
C LEU A 93 0.74 8.24 -5.59
N HIS A 94 0.20 8.26 -4.38
CA HIS A 94 -1.19 8.62 -4.05
C HIS A 94 -2.27 7.70 -4.62
N CYS A 95 -1.89 6.61 -5.29
CA CYS A 95 -2.82 5.58 -5.73
C CYS A 95 -3.23 4.65 -4.59
N HIS A 96 -4.34 3.94 -4.80
CA HIS A 96 -4.96 3.08 -3.79
C HIS A 96 -4.63 1.62 -4.04
N TYR A 97 -4.15 0.93 -3.00
CA TYR A 97 -3.76 -0.48 -3.09
C TYR A 97 -4.27 -1.27 -1.90
N THR A 98 -4.70 -2.48 -2.13
CA THR A 98 -4.94 -3.45 -1.06
C THR A 98 -3.62 -3.91 -0.45
N LYS A 99 -3.67 -4.47 0.75
CA LYS A 99 -2.46 -5.03 1.39
C LYS A 99 -1.78 -6.08 0.50
N ASP A 100 -2.57 -6.94 -0.14
CA ASP A 100 -2.03 -8.01 -0.97
C ASP A 100 -1.36 -7.46 -2.24
N GLN A 101 -1.94 -6.43 -2.87
CA GLN A 101 -1.31 -5.72 -3.99
C GLN A 101 0.02 -5.07 -3.59
N ILE A 102 0.10 -4.44 -2.41
CA ILE A 102 1.35 -3.87 -1.88
C ILE A 102 2.42 -4.95 -1.72
N LEU A 103 2.06 -6.10 -1.12
CA LEU A 103 2.99 -7.21 -0.92
C LEU A 103 3.51 -7.79 -2.25
N VAL A 104 2.61 -7.92 -3.24
CA VAL A 104 2.99 -8.35 -4.59
C VAL A 104 3.95 -7.38 -5.24
N ALA A 105 3.60 -6.08 -5.27
CA ALA A 105 4.41 -5.04 -5.89
C ALA A 105 5.81 -4.93 -5.27
N LEU A 106 5.92 -5.20 -3.97
CA LEU A 106 7.20 -5.21 -3.24
C LEU A 106 7.94 -6.56 -3.34
N GLY A 107 7.41 -7.53 -4.09
CA GLY A 107 8.06 -8.82 -4.33
C GLY A 107 8.09 -9.75 -3.11
N HIS A 108 7.16 -9.60 -2.16
CA HIS A 108 7.13 -10.45 -0.97
C HIS A 108 6.54 -11.84 -1.27
N PRO A 109 7.30 -12.94 -1.07
CA PRO A 109 6.87 -14.28 -1.46
C PRO A 109 5.72 -14.86 -0.60
N GLU A 110 5.61 -14.47 0.67
CA GLU A 110 4.58 -14.94 1.61
C GLU A 110 3.44 -13.92 1.77
N ARG A 111 2.68 -13.71 0.72
CA ARG A 111 1.76 -12.57 0.51
C ARG A 111 0.76 -12.30 1.65
N ALA A 112 -0.09 -13.22 2.02
CA ALA A 112 -1.24 -12.90 2.87
C ALA A 112 -1.04 -13.15 4.37
N LYS A 113 -0.12 -14.02 4.77
CA LYS A 113 -0.07 -14.55 6.15
C LYS A 113 0.86 -13.78 7.09
N SER A 114 1.82 -13.03 6.56
CA SER A 114 2.95 -12.52 7.35
C SER A 114 2.74 -11.15 8.01
N MET A 115 1.83 -10.32 7.50
CA MET A 115 1.68 -8.95 7.99
C MET A 115 0.49 -8.80 8.95
N ARG A 116 0.74 -9.06 10.24
CA ARG A 116 -0.31 -8.97 11.29
C ARG A 116 -0.36 -7.61 12.00
N GLN A 117 0.71 -6.83 11.95
CA GLN A 117 0.92 -5.68 12.85
C GLN A 117 1.09 -4.33 12.13
N GLY A 118 0.73 -4.23 10.87
CA GLY A 118 0.82 -2.97 10.12
C GLY A 118 2.24 -2.56 9.72
N VAL A 119 3.26 -3.35 10.06
CA VAL A 119 4.67 -3.12 9.69
C VAL A 119 5.31 -4.40 9.19
N LEU A 120 6.16 -4.29 8.17
CA LEU A 120 6.96 -5.41 7.68
C LEU A 120 8.31 -4.91 7.18
N TYR A 121 9.37 -5.60 7.57
CA TYR A 121 10.71 -5.42 7.03
C TYR A 121 11.02 -6.46 5.97
N LEU A 122 11.22 -6.01 4.75
CA LEU A 122 11.67 -6.81 3.61
C LEU A 122 13.20 -6.82 3.59
N LYS A 123 13.79 -7.85 4.19
CA LYS A 123 15.24 -7.95 4.38
C LYS A 123 16.00 -7.93 3.05
N ASP A 124 15.49 -8.64 2.04
CA ASP A 124 16.15 -8.77 0.73
C ASP A 124 16.13 -7.45 -0.07
N ARG A 125 15.22 -6.52 0.28
CA ARG A 125 15.09 -5.18 -0.31
C ARG A 125 15.65 -4.09 0.59
N ASN A 126 16.08 -4.44 1.82
CA ASN A 126 16.45 -3.48 2.87
C ASN A 126 15.40 -2.36 3.02
N LEU A 127 14.13 -2.75 3.17
CA LEU A 127 12.98 -1.85 3.13
C LEU A 127 11.98 -2.21 4.23
N ASP A 128 11.58 -1.21 5.00
CA ASP A 128 10.42 -1.29 5.89
C ASP A 128 9.22 -0.61 5.23
N PHE A 129 8.03 -1.19 5.31
CA PHE A 129 6.82 -0.49 4.95
C PHE A 129 5.77 -0.54 6.05
N PHE A 130 5.02 0.56 6.17
CA PHE A 130 4.00 0.75 7.19
C PHE A 130 2.65 0.95 6.56
N ILE A 131 1.65 0.19 6.99
CA ILE A 131 0.26 0.39 6.62
C ILE A 131 -0.53 0.87 7.84
N ASN A 132 -1.11 2.07 7.76
CA ASN A 132 -1.73 2.75 8.88
C ASN A 132 -3.20 3.05 8.61
N THR A 133 -4.06 2.83 9.63
CA THR A 133 -5.45 3.28 9.64
C THR A 133 -5.56 4.47 10.57
N LEU A 134 -5.95 5.65 10.04
CA LEU A 134 -5.95 6.92 10.78
C LEU A 134 -7.09 6.99 11.80
N ASN A 135 -8.30 6.57 11.42
CA ASN A 135 -9.46 6.56 12.29
C ASN A 135 -9.75 5.12 12.75
N LYS A 136 -9.29 4.79 13.95
CA LYS A 136 -9.51 3.48 14.58
C LYS A 136 -10.76 3.57 15.45
N ALA A 137 -11.84 2.90 15.05
CA ALA A 137 -13.04 2.83 15.88
C ALA A 137 -12.78 1.93 17.10
N ASP A 138 -13.20 2.36 18.30
CA ASP A 138 -12.99 1.65 19.59
C ASP A 138 -13.42 0.18 19.55
N LYS A 139 -14.46 -0.13 18.76
CA LYS A 139 -14.98 -1.50 18.60
C LYS A 139 -14.08 -2.44 17.80
N ASP A 140 -13.17 -1.90 17.00
CA ASP A 140 -12.32 -2.67 16.09
C ASP A 140 -10.90 -2.89 16.63
N TYR A 141 -10.55 -2.20 17.73
CA TYR A 141 -9.20 -2.22 18.31
C TYR A 141 -9.23 -2.26 19.83
N SER A 142 -8.27 -2.96 20.44
CA SER A 142 -8.09 -2.91 21.88
C SER A 142 -7.44 -1.57 22.29
N PRO A 143 -7.62 -1.11 23.55
CA PRO A 143 -6.98 0.11 24.05
C PRO A 143 -5.45 0.15 23.85
N THR A 144 -4.81 -1.01 23.83
CA THR A 144 -3.36 -1.15 23.63
C THR A 144 -2.91 -1.06 22.16
N THR A 145 -3.86 -1.07 21.21
CA THR A 145 -3.60 -0.99 19.76
C THR A 145 -4.15 0.29 19.12
N MET A 146 -4.69 1.21 19.91
CA MET A 146 -5.10 2.53 19.46
C MET A 146 -3.87 3.46 19.36
N TYR A 147 -3.09 3.27 18.29
CA TYR A 147 -1.95 4.15 17.98
C TYR A 147 -2.43 5.52 17.47
N ALA A 148 -1.77 6.58 17.87
CA ALA A 148 -2.04 7.94 17.42
C ALA A 148 -1.24 8.23 16.13
N ASP A 149 -1.74 7.77 14.97
CA ASP A 149 -1.12 8.05 13.68
C ASP A 149 -1.85 9.19 12.99
N TYR A 150 -1.15 10.27 12.61
CA TYR A 150 -1.76 11.45 11.98
C TYR A 150 -0.78 12.29 11.17
N SER A 151 -1.29 13.05 10.21
CA SER A 151 -0.51 14.06 9.48
C SER A 151 -0.39 15.33 10.30
N ILE A 152 0.83 15.78 10.59
CA ILE A 152 1.09 17.05 11.28
C ILE A 152 0.88 18.21 10.31
N ASN A 153 1.40 18.08 9.10
CA ASN A 153 1.25 19.00 7.99
C ASN A 153 1.40 18.23 6.66
N GLU A 154 1.58 18.93 5.55
CA GLU A 154 1.71 18.32 4.22
C GLU A 154 2.94 17.44 4.03
N HIS A 155 3.98 17.56 4.85
CA HIS A 155 5.21 16.78 4.76
C HIS A 155 5.54 15.98 6.01
N LEU A 156 4.89 16.23 7.12
CA LEU A 156 5.21 15.58 8.40
C LEU A 156 4.08 14.66 8.83
N PHE A 157 4.45 13.43 9.14
CA PHE A 157 3.56 12.39 9.62
C PHE A 157 4.03 11.86 10.98
N HIS A 158 3.12 11.89 11.96
CA HIS A 158 3.34 11.25 13.26
C HIS A 158 2.90 9.80 13.19
N TRP A 159 3.77 8.90 13.62
CA TRP A 159 3.53 7.46 13.67
C TRP A 159 4.01 6.89 14.99
N GLN A 160 3.19 6.01 15.57
CA GLN A 160 3.54 5.29 16.77
C GLN A 160 3.96 3.87 16.45
N SER A 161 5.17 3.48 16.88
CA SER A 161 5.67 2.11 16.70
C SER A 161 4.85 1.10 17.53
N GLN A 162 5.11 -0.18 17.27
CA GLN A 162 4.59 -1.24 18.13
C GLN A 162 5.08 -1.07 19.57
N SER A 163 4.24 -1.46 20.54
CA SER A 163 4.55 -1.38 21.97
C SER A 163 5.82 -2.12 22.40
N THR A 164 6.25 -3.09 21.59
CA THR A 164 7.47 -3.88 21.83
C THR A 164 8.72 -3.26 21.18
N THR A 165 8.57 -2.20 20.37
CA THR A 165 9.69 -1.56 19.70
C THR A 165 10.29 -0.47 20.59
N SER A 166 11.49 -0.71 21.09
CA SER A 166 12.25 0.28 21.85
C SER A 166 13.32 0.96 20.97
N GLU A 167 13.76 2.14 21.39
CA GLU A 167 14.87 2.85 20.76
C GLU A 167 16.13 1.96 20.65
N ALA A 168 16.48 1.21 21.70
CA ALA A 168 17.63 0.33 21.71
C ALA A 168 17.46 -1.00 20.95
N SER A 169 16.25 -1.33 20.48
CA SER A 169 16.00 -2.53 19.71
C SER A 169 16.58 -2.43 18.30
N ASN A 170 16.92 -3.57 17.67
CA ASN A 170 17.38 -3.58 16.28
C ASN A 170 16.40 -2.90 15.32
N THR A 171 15.09 -3.04 15.57
CA THR A 171 14.05 -2.40 14.78
C THR A 171 14.04 -0.88 15.01
N GLY A 172 14.12 -0.42 16.28
CA GLY A 172 14.19 1.01 16.58
C GLY A 172 15.43 1.67 15.99
N GLN A 173 16.60 1.02 16.13
CA GLN A 173 17.85 1.51 15.53
C GLN A 173 17.77 1.57 14.00
N ARG A 174 17.14 0.57 13.34
CA ARG A 174 16.91 0.62 11.88
C ARG A 174 16.02 1.78 11.48
N TYR A 175 14.98 2.11 12.25
CA TYR A 175 14.14 3.28 11.96
C TYR A 175 14.90 4.59 12.10
N ILE A 176 15.70 4.75 13.16
CA ILE A 176 16.46 5.98 13.44
C ILE A 176 17.55 6.18 12.38
N HIS A 177 18.29 5.13 12.08
CA HIS A 177 19.48 5.15 11.23
C HIS A 177 19.25 4.60 9.82
N HIS A 178 17.98 4.57 9.36
CA HIS A 178 17.62 3.93 8.07
C HIS A 178 18.45 4.48 6.89
N LYS A 179 18.72 5.79 6.85
CA LYS A 179 19.55 6.40 5.81
C LYS A 179 21.00 5.90 5.83
N GLU A 180 21.59 5.85 7.00
CA GLU A 180 22.98 5.37 7.20
C GLU A 180 23.11 3.89 6.86
N MET A 181 22.06 3.11 7.12
CA MET A 181 21.95 1.69 6.81
C MET A 181 21.55 1.42 5.34
N GLY A 182 21.28 2.47 4.54
CA GLY A 182 20.77 2.34 3.18
C GLY A 182 19.38 1.68 3.13
N SER A 183 18.63 1.73 4.23
CA SER A 183 17.26 1.19 4.31
C SER A 183 16.25 2.23 3.88
N GLN A 184 15.18 1.80 3.23
CA GLN A 184 14.06 2.65 2.81
C GLN A 184 12.86 2.44 3.71
N ILE A 185 12.09 3.51 3.91
CA ILE A 185 10.81 3.47 4.65
C ILE A 185 9.70 3.88 3.69
N LEU A 186 8.67 3.07 3.53
CA LEU A 186 7.49 3.39 2.74
C LEU A 186 6.26 3.53 3.63
N LEU A 187 5.45 4.56 3.37
CA LEU A 187 4.27 4.85 4.14
C LEU A 187 2.98 4.69 3.32
N PHE A 188 2.04 3.93 3.88
CA PHE A 188 0.71 3.74 3.32
C PHE A 188 -0.33 4.07 4.38
N VAL A 189 -1.38 4.79 4.00
CA VAL A 189 -2.44 5.22 4.92
C VAL A 189 -3.82 4.95 4.35
N ARG A 190 -4.79 4.68 5.22
CA ARG A 190 -6.21 4.75 4.91
C ARG A 190 -6.97 5.45 6.02
N GLU A 191 -8.11 6.03 5.70
CA GLU A 191 -8.91 6.75 6.67
C GLU A 191 -9.57 5.80 7.67
N TYR A 192 -10.31 4.83 7.17
CA TYR A 192 -11.04 3.83 7.95
C TYR A 192 -10.66 2.41 7.53
N ASN A 193 -10.91 1.44 8.41
CA ASN A 193 -10.67 0.03 8.11
C ASN A 193 -11.62 -0.52 7.04
N LYS A 194 -12.84 0.01 6.98
CA LYS A 194 -13.88 -0.39 6.04
C LYS A 194 -14.45 0.82 5.32
N ASP A 195 -14.84 0.61 4.08
CA ASP A 195 -15.63 1.52 3.26
C ASP A 195 -16.94 0.86 2.82
N GLN A 196 -17.62 1.43 1.82
CA GLN A 196 -18.88 0.91 1.29
C GLN A 196 -18.72 -0.42 0.55
N THR A 197 -17.51 -0.74 0.10
CA THR A 197 -17.19 -1.92 -0.70
C THR A 197 -16.54 -3.04 0.10
N GLY A 198 -16.17 -2.78 1.37
CA GLY A 198 -15.57 -3.77 2.26
C GLY A 198 -14.33 -3.26 3.00
N THR A 199 -13.20 -3.96 2.89
CA THR A 199 -11.92 -3.51 3.47
C THR A 199 -11.36 -2.39 2.62
N ALA A 200 -11.23 -1.19 3.19
CA ALA A 200 -10.72 -0.02 2.48
C ALA A 200 -9.25 -0.21 2.07
N PRO A 201 -8.88 0.16 0.82
CA PRO A 201 -7.50 0.15 0.37
C PRO A 201 -6.67 1.25 1.05
N PHE A 202 -5.36 1.13 0.94
CA PHE A 202 -4.39 2.11 1.44
C PHE A 202 -3.93 3.01 0.31
N VAL A 203 -3.70 4.29 0.61
CA VAL A 203 -3.04 5.24 -0.28
C VAL A 203 -1.55 5.21 -0.05
N TYR A 204 -0.78 5.09 -1.11
CA TYR A 204 0.67 5.13 -1.07
C TYR A 204 1.16 6.58 -0.94
N LEU A 205 1.87 6.91 0.14
CA LEU A 205 2.41 8.25 0.39
C LEU A 205 3.88 8.40 -0.01
N GLY A 206 4.52 7.34 -0.50
CA GLY A 206 5.91 7.36 -0.94
C GLY A 206 6.91 7.07 0.18
N LYS A 207 8.15 7.54 -0.03
CA LYS A 207 9.26 7.39 0.91
C LYS A 207 9.12 8.34 2.07
N ALA A 208 9.51 7.85 3.25
CA ALA A 208 9.55 8.61 4.47
C ALA A 208 10.96 8.62 5.09
N GLU A 209 11.36 9.75 5.64
CA GLU A 209 12.64 9.95 6.29
C GLU A 209 12.44 10.23 7.78
N TYR A 210 13.27 9.64 8.62
CA TYR A 210 13.25 9.89 10.05
C TYR A 210 13.63 11.35 10.38
N VAL A 211 12.83 11.99 11.23
CA VAL A 211 13.09 13.35 11.74
C VAL A 211 13.47 13.30 13.21
N SER A 212 12.59 12.74 14.04
CA SER A 212 12.77 12.68 15.48
C SER A 212 11.84 11.64 16.10
N HIS A 213 12.06 11.32 17.37
CA HIS A 213 11.11 10.52 18.13
C HIS A 213 11.04 10.94 19.59
N GLN A 214 9.99 10.51 20.27
CA GLN A 214 9.80 10.61 21.71
C GLN A 214 9.37 9.27 22.28
N GLY A 215 9.84 8.97 23.48
CA GLY A 215 9.52 7.72 24.17
C GLY A 215 10.24 6.49 23.59
N SER A 216 10.05 5.40 24.30
CA SER A 216 10.59 4.10 23.95
C SER A 216 9.61 3.03 24.44
N SER A 217 9.21 2.09 23.54
CA SER A 217 8.24 1.03 23.82
C SER A 217 6.81 1.50 24.22
N PRO A 218 6.09 2.23 23.35
CA PRO A 218 6.39 2.52 21.94
C PRO A 218 7.22 3.77 21.70
N MET A 219 7.79 3.89 20.51
CA MET A 219 8.41 5.11 19.99
C MET A 219 7.36 5.92 19.23
N ASN A 220 7.24 7.21 19.52
CA ASN A 220 6.44 8.15 18.75
C ASN A 220 7.36 8.86 17.76
N ILE A 221 7.32 8.46 16.49
CA ILE A 221 8.26 8.89 15.47
C ILE A 221 7.61 9.92 14.56
N ILE A 222 8.35 10.96 14.20
CA ILE A 222 7.98 11.92 13.17
C ILE A 222 8.76 11.56 11.91
N TRP A 223 8.01 11.31 10.84
CA TRP A 223 8.51 11.03 9.50
C TRP A 223 8.33 12.24 8.60
N HIS A 224 9.32 12.55 7.77
CA HIS A 224 9.23 13.52 6.70
C HIS A 224 8.98 12.77 5.38
N LEU A 225 7.96 13.16 4.63
CA LEU A 225 7.63 12.62 3.32
C LEU A 225 8.24 13.51 2.22
N GLU A 226 8.86 12.89 1.23
CA GLU A 226 9.40 13.60 0.06
C GLU A 226 8.31 14.35 -0.70
N ARG A 227 7.12 13.75 -0.78
CA ARG A 227 5.96 14.30 -1.49
C ARG A 227 4.87 14.74 -0.53
N PRO A 228 4.15 15.83 -0.86
CA PRO A 228 3.11 16.33 0.02
C PRO A 228 1.99 15.31 0.23
N ILE A 229 1.54 15.16 1.46
CA ILE A 229 0.39 14.35 1.82
C ILE A 229 -0.87 14.97 1.18
N PRO A 230 -1.74 14.21 0.51
CA PRO A 230 -2.96 14.73 -0.05
C PRO A 230 -3.83 15.46 0.97
N ALA A 231 -4.36 16.62 0.61
CA ALA A 231 -5.09 17.52 1.52
C ALA A 231 -6.26 16.85 2.26
N LYS A 232 -6.87 15.81 1.66
CA LYS A 232 -7.94 15.03 2.30
C LYS A 232 -7.49 14.37 3.61
N PHE A 233 -6.24 13.88 3.68
CA PHE A 233 -5.70 13.24 4.90
C PHE A 233 -5.27 14.28 5.95
N ILE A 234 -4.84 15.47 5.55
CA ILE A 234 -4.45 16.55 6.47
C ILE A 234 -5.67 17.11 7.19
N ARG A 235 -6.77 17.37 6.47
CA ARG A 235 -8.00 17.94 7.03
C ARG A 235 -8.69 17.05 8.07
N GLN A 236 -8.58 15.74 7.90
CA GLN A 236 -9.21 14.76 8.78
C GLN A 236 -8.50 14.67 10.13
N THR A 237 -7.17 14.72 10.12
CA THR A 237 -6.36 14.72 11.35
C THR A 237 -6.46 16.03 12.11
N GLY A 238 -6.61 17.17 11.45
CA GLY A 238 -6.82 18.48 12.10
C GLY A 238 -8.11 18.55 12.94
N LYS A 239 -9.14 17.77 12.60
CA LYS A 239 -10.37 17.66 13.41
C LYS A 239 -10.19 16.84 14.69
N LEU A 240 -9.27 15.88 14.72
CA LEU A 240 -8.97 15.05 15.89
C LEU A 240 -8.11 15.78 16.92
N LEU A 241 -7.29 16.75 16.48
CA LEU A 241 -6.45 17.56 17.37
C LEU A 241 -7.20 18.76 17.97
N ALA A 242 -8.42 19.07 17.50
CA ALA A 242 -9.26 20.18 17.98
C ALA A 242 -10.37 19.74 18.95
N GLN A 243 -10.41 18.48 19.37
CA GLN A 243 -11.25 17.94 20.44
C GLN A 243 -10.40 17.57 21.65
#